data_0449bea6e029259cf49670d3b74835e9
#
_entry.id   0449bea6e029259cf49670d3b74835e9
#
_cell.length_a   1.000
_cell.length_b   1.000
_cell.length_c   1.000
_cell.angle_alpha   90.00
_cell.angle_beta   90.00
_cell.angle_gamma   90.00
#
_symmetry.space_group_name_H-M   'P 1'
#
loop_
_entity.id
_entity.type
_entity.pdbx_description
1 polymer ?
#
loop_
_entity_poly.entity_id
_entity_poly.type
_entity_poly.pdbx_seq_one_letter_code
_entity_poly.pdbx_strand_id
1 'polypeptide(L)'
;PSLIAAPIIALILALALSLTLKKYSTKDGFDGAGYKKHIRGTEAVPVKKLKKLCAENGRQQIDVAGVPMPTGIENLHILLNGATGSGKSVLLRNLVYSALRRGDRIVVVDPNGDLYSKFGRESDVLLNPYDQRTEGWSFFNEVRAEYDWKRLALSIVPLGKDANAEEWNGYA
;
A
#
# COMPACT_ATOMS: atom_id res chain seq x y z
N PRO A 1 -47.17 -23.52 -41.76
CA PRO A 1 -46.92 -23.15 -40.35
C PRO A 1 -45.53 -23.64 -39.83
N SER A 2 -44.96 -24.68 -40.43
CA SER A 2 -43.68 -25.25 -40.00
C SER A 2 -42.44 -24.47 -40.41
N LEU A 3 -42.51 -23.63 -41.42
CA LEU A 3 -41.35 -22.86 -41.93
C LEU A 3 -40.91 -21.69 -41.00
N ILE A 4 -41.82 -21.16 -40.19
CA ILE A 4 -41.55 -20.08 -39.27
C ILE A 4 -41.14 -20.62 -37.90
N ALA A 5 -41.57 -21.81 -37.54
CA ALA A 5 -41.26 -22.43 -36.25
C ALA A 5 -39.78 -22.86 -36.12
N ALA A 6 -39.19 -23.35 -37.21
CA ALA A 6 -37.80 -23.82 -37.21
C ALA A 6 -36.75 -22.73 -36.82
N PRO A 7 -36.78 -21.49 -37.38
CA PRO A 7 -35.85 -20.46 -36.98
C PRO A 7 -36.06 -19.95 -35.58
N ILE A 8 -37.30 -19.97 -35.06
CA ILE A 8 -37.60 -19.57 -33.66
C ILE A 8 -37.01 -20.58 -32.69
N ILE A 9 -37.18 -21.88 -32.96
CA ILE A 9 -36.60 -22.96 -32.15
C ILE A 9 -35.08 -22.89 -32.16
N ALA A 10 -34.48 -22.67 -33.32
CA ALA A 10 -33.03 -22.52 -33.46
C ALA A 10 -32.50 -21.34 -32.64
N LEU A 11 -33.20 -20.19 -32.65
CA LEU A 11 -32.83 -19.02 -31.86
C LEU A 11 -32.89 -19.26 -30.38
N ILE A 12 -33.95 -19.95 -29.90
CA ILE A 12 -34.11 -20.31 -28.49
C ILE A 12 -33.00 -21.28 -28.06
N LEU A 13 -32.68 -22.28 -28.85
CA LEU A 13 -31.59 -23.21 -28.57
C LEU A 13 -30.22 -22.52 -28.55
N ALA A 14 -29.97 -21.62 -29.51
CA ALA A 14 -28.73 -20.82 -29.54
C ALA A 14 -28.61 -19.92 -28.30
N LEU A 15 -29.70 -19.30 -27.88
CA LEU A 15 -29.75 -18.48 -26.67
C LEU A 15 -29.51 -19.32 -25.38
N ALA A 16 -30.18 -20.46 -25.29
CA ALA A 16 -29.99 -21.39 -24.16
C ALA A 16 -28.54 -21.93 -24.10
N LEU A 17 -27.98 -22.28 -25.27
CA LEU A 17 -26.59 -22.74 -25.37
C LEU A 17 -25.60 -21.62 -24.99
N SER A 18 -25.83 -20.39 -25.45
CA SER A 18 -24.96 -19.24 -25.11
C SER A 18 -24.99 -18.93 -23.59
N LEU A 19 -26.16 -19.03 -22.96
CA LEU A 19 -26.30 -18.82 -21.52
C LEU A 19 -25.62 -19.94 -20.70
N THR A 20 -25.73 -21.20 -21.16
CA THR A 20 -25.03 -22.30 -20.51
C THR A 20 -23.52 -22.21 -20.69
N LEU A 21 -23.01 -21.91 -21.90
CA LEU A 21 -21.60 -21.68 -22.16
C LEU A 21 -21.05 -20.52 -21.34
N LYS A 22 -21.78 -19.41 -21.25
CA LYS A 22 -21.40 -18.26 -20.40
C LYS A 22 -21.33 -18.65 -18.92
N LYS A 23 -22.24 -19.48 -18.43
CA LYS A 23 -22.22 -19.99 -17.06
C LYS A 23 -21.03 -20.90 -16.76
N TYR A 24 -20.56 -21.64 -17.74
CA TYR A 24 -19.36 -22.48 -17.65
C TYR A 24 -18.07 -21.70 -17.86
N SER A 25 -18.05 -20.77 -18.81
CA SER A 25 -16.87 -19.93 -19.12
C SER A 25 -16.51 -18.94 -18.03
N THR A 26 -17.45 -18.46 -17.21
CA THR A 26 -17.20 -17.54 -16.11
C THR A 26 -16.72 -18.21 -14.82
N LYS A 27 -16.56 -19.54 -14.82
CA LYS A 27 -16.07 -20.29 -13.65
C LYS A 27 -14.58 -20.51 -13.63
N ASP A 28 -13.91 -20.15 -14.70
CA ASP A 28 -12.48 -20.39 -14.82
C ASP A 28 -11.73 -19.33 -14.03
N GLY A 29 -10.94 -19.82 -13.07
CA GLY A 29 -9.98 -19.02 -12.35
C GLY A 29 -8.84 -18.56 -13.28
N PHE A 30 -7.93 -17.85 -12.74
CA PHE A 30 -6.70 -17.43 -13.41
C PHE A 30 -6.05 -18.65 -14.11
N ASP A 31 -5.77 -18.55 -15.40
CA ASP A 31 -5.22 -19.61 -16.29
C ASP A 31 -6.15 -20.78 -16.66
N GLY A 32 -7.47 -20.60 -16.61
CA GLY A 32 -8.39 -21.65 -17.09
C GLY A 32 -8.43 -22.92 -16.24
N ALA A 33 -7.69 -22.99 -15.15
CA ALA A 33 -7.72 -24.11 -14.20
C ALA A 33 -8.73 -23.81 -13.10
N GLY A 34 -9.97 -24.20 -13.31
CA GLY A 34 -11.03 -24.11 -12.30
C GLY A 34 -10.70 -24.97 -11.07
N TYR A 35 -10.42 -24.38 -9.92
CA TYR A 35 -10.33 -25.13 -8.67
C TYR A 35 -11.73 -25.38 -8.10
N LYS A 36 -11.96 -26.62 -7.70
CA LYS A 36 -13.29 -27.06 -7.25
C LYS A 36 -13.64 -26.60 -5.83
N LYS A 37 -12.65 -26.26 -4.99
CA LYS A 37 -12.86 -25.87 -3.60
C LYS A 37 -11.67 -25.08 -3.08
N HIS A 38 -11.94 -23.92 -2.48
CA HIS A 38 -10.95 -23.20 -1.69
C HIS A 38 -10.78 -23.88 -0.33
N ILE A 39 -9.58 -24.38 -0.04
CA ILE A 39 -9.29 -25.11 1.20
C ILE A 39 -8.70 -24.18 2.24
N ARG A 40 -7.72 -23.35 1.86
CA ARG A 40 -7.05 -22.37 2.71
C ARG A 40 -6.22 -21.40 1.85
N GLY A 41 -5.84 -20.26 2.43
CA GLY A 41 -5.02 -19.24 1.78
C GLY A 41 -5.85 -18.01 1.42
N THR A 42 -5.25 -17.12 0.63
CA THR A 42 -5.88 -15.88 0.19
C THR A 42 -6.96 -16.15 -0.85
N GLU A 43 -8.15 -15.59 -0.64
CA GLU A 43 -9.26 -15.67 -1.58
C GLU A 43 -9.43 -14.31 -2.28
N ALA A 44 -9.52 -14.31 -3.61
CA ALA A 44 -9.89 -13.12 -4.36
C ALA A 44 -11.41 -12.90 -4.25
N VAL A 45 -11.76 -11.73 -3.72
CA VAL A 45 -13.18 -11.36 -3.55
C VAL A 45 -13.49 -10.05 -4.29
N PRO A 46 -14.73 -9.85 -4.76
CA PRO A 46 -15.13 -8.57 -5.35
C PRO A 46 -14.95 -7.41 -4.35
N VAL A 47 -14.55 -6.23 -4.84
CA VAL A 47 -14.28 -5.03 -4.03
C VAL A 47 -15.46 -4.69 -3.10
N LYS A 48 -16.71 -4.83 -3.56
CA LYS A 48 -17.90 -4.60 -2.72
C LYS A 48 -17.97 -5.53 -1.50
N LYS A 49 -17.59 -6.80 -1.67
CA LYS A 49 -17.51 -7.78 -0.57
C LYS A 49 -16.36 -7.43 0.37
N LEU A 50 -15.18 -7.09 -0.20
CA LEU A 50 -14.01 -6.70 0.57
C LEU A 50 -14.29 -5.49 1.47
N LYS A 51 -14.91 -4.43 0.92
CA LYS A 51 -15.30 -3.24 1.71
C LYS A 51 -16.17 -3.60 2.91
N LYS A 52 -17.14 -4.48 2.74
CA LYS A 52 -18.01 -4.93 3.84
C LYS A 52 -17.27 -5.74 4.89
N LEU A 53 -16.30 -6.57 4.47
CA LEU A 53 -15.49 -7.39 5.38
C LEU A 53 -14.50 -6.56 6.19
N CYS A 54 -13.96 -5.49 5.58
CA CYS A 54 -12.96 -4.64 6.20
C CYS A 54 -13.55 -3.48 7.01
N ALA A 55 -14.82 -3.12 6.78
CA ALA A 55 -15.46 -2.01 7.48
C ALA A 55 -15.73 -2.33 8.95
N GLU A 56 -15.28 -1.45 9.83
CA GLU A 56 -15.50 -1.53 11.28
C GLU A 56 -16.46 -0.42 11.71
N ASN A 57 -17.54 -0.79 12.39
CA ASN A 57 -18.53 0.19 12.84
C ASN A 57 -17.97 1.10 13.94
N GLY A 58 -18.24 2.39 13.81
CA GLY A 58 -17.86 3.37 14.82
C GLY A 58 -16.38 3.73 14.88
N ARG A 59 -15.55 3.23 13.95
CA ARG A 59 -14.13 3.57 13.85
C ARG A 59 -13.80 4.26 12.55
N GLN A 60 -13.02 5.32 12.64
CA GLN A 60 -12.46 5.98 11.47
C GLN A 60 -11.21 5.22 11.03
N GLN A 61 -11.30 4.57 9.88
CA GLN A 61 -10.26 3.72 9.33
C GLN A 61 -9.44 4.45 8.25
N ILE A 62 -8.20 4.02 8.06
CA ILE A 62 -7.39 4.46 6.91
C ILE A 62 -7.99 3.86 5.63
N ASP A 63 -8.09 4.67 4.59
CA ASP A 63 -8.60 4.24 3.27
C ASP A 63 -7.45 3.84 2.34
N VAL A 64 -7.56 2.67 1.75
CA VAL A 64 -6.63 2.13 0.75
C VAL A 64 -7.37 1.96 -0.56
N ALA A 65 -7.25 2.91 -1.46
CA ALA A 65 -7.93 2.91 -2.77
C ALA A 65 -9.45 2.69 -2.66
N GLY A 66 -10.09 3.32 -1.68
CA GLY A 66 -11.52 3.22 -1.43
C GLY A 66 -11.95 1.98 -0.65
N VAL A 67 -11.02 1.22 -0.07
CA VAL A 67 -11.29 0.10 0.85
C VAL A 67 -10.79 0.48 2.23
N PRO A 68 -11.63 0.43 3.29
CA PRO A 68 -11.19 0.71 4.64
C PRO A 68 -10.20 -0.36 5.11
N MET A 69 -9.10 0.05 5.72
CA MET A 69 -8.13 -0.87 6.32
C MET A 69 -8.59 -1.24 7.73
N PRO A 70 -8.67 -2.54 8.06
CA PRO A 70 -8.96 -2.95 9.43
C PRO A 70 -7.94 -2.40 10.44
N THR A 71 -8.42 -1.83 11.54
CA THR A 71 -7.54 -1.16 12.52
C THR A 71 -6.50 -2.09 13.14
N GLY A 72 -6.81 -3.39 13.23
CA GLY A 72 -5.87 -4.40 13.75
C GLY A 72 -4.65 -4.66 12.88
N ILE A 73 -4.64 -4.20 11.61
CA ILE A 73 -3.50 -4.37 10.70
C ILE A 73 -2.83 -3.05 10.31
N GLU A 74 -3.32 -1.91 10.77
CA GLU A 74 -2.77 -0.58 10.41
C GLU A 74 -1.33 -0.40 10.91
N ASN A 75 -0.95 -1.05 12.00
CA ASN A 75 0.40 -1.02 12.58
C ASN A 75 1.34 -2.08 11.99
N LEU A 76 0.89 -2.86 11.01
CA LEU A 76 1.76 -3.78 10.27
C LEU A 76 2.50 -3.02 9.15
N HIS A 77 3.69 -3.54 8.80
CA HIS A 77 4.48 -2.96 7.72
C HIS A 77 3.80 -3.17 6.36
N ILE A 78 3.75 -2.10 5.56
CA ILE A 78 3.19 -2.11 4.22
C ILE A 78 4.29 -1.82 3.21
N LEU A 79 4.48 -2.72 2.25
CA LEU A 79 5.37 -2.52 1.12
C LEU A 79 4.55 -2.20 -0.14
N LEU A 80 4.75 -0.99 -0.69
CA LEU A 80 4.15 -0.58 -1.95
C LEU A 80 5.17 -0.75 -3.08
N ASN A 81 5.00 -1.78 -3.89
CA ASN A 81 5.84 -2.05 -5.05
C ASN A 81 5.06 -1.89 -6.36
N GLY A 82 5.75 -1.47 -7.41
CA GLY A 82 5.16 -1.30 -8.73
C GLY A 82 6.03 -0.46 -9.64
N ALA A 83 5.81 -0.55 -10.97
CA ALA A 83 6.49 0.25 -11.98
C ALA A 83 6.18 1.74 -11.86
N THR A 84 6.95 2.58 -12.54
CA THR A 84 6.66 4.01 -12.67
C THR A 84 5.28 4.21 -13.30
N GLY A 85 4.48 5.14 -12.79
CA GLY A 85 3.11 5.38 -13.27
C GLY A 85 2.04 4.43 -12.73
N SER A 86 2.38 3.40 -11.94
CA SER A 86 1.41 2.44 -11.38
C SER A 86 0.49 2.99 -10.28
N GLY A 87 0.62 4.25 -9.91
CA GLY A 87 -0.21 4.87 -8.87
C GLY A 87 0.31 4.79 -7.44
N LYS A 88 1.57 4.36 -7.21
CA LYS A 88 2.17 4.31 -5.86
C LYS A 88 2.06 5.63 -5.10
N SER A 89 2.44 6.73 -5.73
CA SER A 89 2.37 8.06 -5.11
C SER A 89 0.93 8.51 -4.82
N VAL A 90 -0.02 8.11 -5.66
CA VAL A 90 -1.44 8.39 -5.41
C VAL A 90 -1.93 7.64 -4.18
N LEU A 91 -1.58 6.35 -4.07
CA LEU A 91 -1.94 5.55 -2.90
C LEU A 91 -1.29 6.08 -1.63
N LEU A 92 0.01 6.44 -1.68
CA LEU A 92 0.71 7.02 -0.53
C LEU A 92 0.05 8.34 -0.07
N ARG A 93 -0.33 9.21 -1.01
CA ARG A 93 -1.08 10.44 -0.70
C ARG A 93 -2.43 10.14 -0.03
N ASN A 94 -3.15 9.13 -0.50
CA ASN A 94 -4.42 8.73 0.12
C ASN A 94 -4.23 8.22 1.55
N LEU A 95 -3.17 7.45 1.81
CA LEU A 95 -2.83 6.98 3.17
C LEU A 95 -2.53 8.16 4.10
N VAL A 96 -1.65 9.08 3.67
CA VAL A 96 -1.31 10.29 4.43
C VAL A 96 -2.56 11.15 4.68
N TYR A 97 -3.38 11.38 3.65
CA TYR A 97 -4.60 12.15 3.77
C TYR A 97 -5.60 11.52 4.76
N SER A 98 -5.79 10.21 4.70
CA SER A 98 -6.69 9.48 5.60
C SER A 98 -6.24 9.59 7.05
N ALA A 99 -4.94 9.42 7.31
CA ALA A 99 -4.36 9.54 8.64
C ALA A 99 -4.46 10.98 9.19
N LEU A 100 -4.16 11.98 8.36
CA LEU A 100 -4.31 13.39 8.75
C LEU A 100 -5.76 13.76 9.06
N ARG A 101 -6.71 13.25 8.27
CA ARG A 101 -8.14 13.47 8.56
C ARG A 101 -8.59 12.85 9.87
N ARG A 102 -7.99 11.75 10.28
CA ARG A 102 -8.24 11.08 11.54
C ARG A 102 -7.59 11.81 12.72
N GLY A 103 -6.65 12.71 12.46
CA GLY A 103 -5.89 13.43 13.49
C GLY A 103 -4.68 12.67 14.01
N ASP A 104 -4.19 11.71 13.25
CA ASP A 104 -3.01 10.93 13.62
C ASP A 104 -1.73 11.77 13.56
N ARG A 105 -0.75 11.40 14.37
CA ARG A 105 0.63 11.88 14.24
C ARG A 105 1.33 11.04 13.18
N ILE A 106 1.98 11.70 12.24
CA ILE A 106 2.63 11.04 11.11
C ILE A 106 4.08 11.48 11.07
N VAL A 107 4.99 10.54 10.83
CA VAL A 107 6.38 10.81 10.46
C VAL A 107 6.55 10.44 9.00
N VAL A 108 7.00 11.39 8.18
CA VAL A 108 7.14 11.22 6.74
C VAL A 108 8.57 11.46 6.33
N VAL A 109 9.16 10.52 5.57
CA VAL A 109 10.42 10.73 4.87
C VAL A 109 10.09 11.06 3.42
N ASP A 110 10.30 12.32 3.03
CA ASP A 110 9.89 12.88 1.74
C ASP A 110 11.09 13.51 1.00
N PRO A 111 11.91 12.70 0.33
CA PRO A 111 13.13 13.19 -0.31
C PRO A 111 12.90 14.27 -1.37
N ASN A 112 11.73 14.25 -2.01
CA ASN A 112 11.39 15.14 -3.12
C ASN A 112 10.50 16.33 -2.70
N GLY A 113 9.98 16.34 -1.47
CA GLY A 113 9.07 17.37 -0.98
C GLY A 113 7.65 17.28 -1.54
N ASP A 114 7.31 16.19 -2.23
CA ASP A 114 6.00 16.00 -2.88
C ASP A 114 4.84 15.92 -1.89
N LEU A 115 5.06 15.27 -0.77
CA LEU A 115 4.05 15.13 0.29
C LEU A 115 3.97 16.42 1.11
N TYR A 116 5.11 16.99 1.49
CA TYR A 116 5.16 18.23 2.25
C TYR A 116 4.50 19.38 1.49
N SER A 117 4.73 19.51 0.18
CA SER A 117 4.12 20.56 -0.65
C SER A 117 2.59 20.49 -0.68
N LYS A 118 1.97 19.34 -0.40
CA LYS A 118 0.52 19.12 -0.46
C LYS A 118 -0.16 19.09 0.90
N PHE A 119 0.52 18.59 1.90
CA PHE A 119 -0.04 18.29 3.21
C PHE A 119 0.66 19.01 4.36
N GLY A 120 1.82 19.64 4.11
CA GLY A 120 2.59 20.36 5.11
C GLY A 120 1.80 21.55 5.68
N ARG A 121 1.87 21.75 6.98
CA ARG A 121 1.25 22.83 7.74
C ARG A 121 2.33 23.63 8.44
N GLU A 122 2.05 24.88 8.79
CA GLU A 122 2.99 25.72 9.55
C GLU A 122 3.33 25.13 10.94
N SER A 123 2.43 24.32 11.50
CA SER A 123 2.63 23.64 12.78
C SER A 123 3.40 22.34 12.70
N ASP A 124 3.74 21.88 11.50
CA ASP A 124 4.47 20.63 11.31
C ASP A 124 5.97 20.83 11.53
N VAL A 125 6.61 19.88 12.17
CA VAL A 125 8.06 19.87 12.38
C VAL A 125 8.76 19.44 11.10
N LEU A 126 9.53 20.33 10.52
CA LEU A 126 10.37 20.07 9.34
C LEU A 126 11.81 19.84 9.76
N LEU A 127 12.37 18.70 9.40
CA LEU A 127 13.78 18.36 9.62
C LEU A 127 14.47 18.22 8.27
N ASN A 128 15.05 19.32 7.77
CA ASN A 128 15.79 19.34 6.51
C ASN A 128 16.95 20.34 6.63
N PRO A 129 18.20 19.89 6.65
CA PRO A 129 19.36 20.77 6.83
C PRO A 129 19.55 21.82 5.72
N TYR A 130 18.86 21.64 4.58
CA TYR A 130 18.93 22.57 3.43
C TYR A 130 17.73 23.52 3.34
N ASP A 131 16.78 23.46 4.28
CA ASP A 131 15.60 24.32 4.29
C ASP A 131 15.67 25.31 5.43
N GLN A 132 15.45 26.60 5.15
CA GLN A 132 15.45 27.66 6.17
C GLN A 132 14.35 27.51 7.23
N ARG A 133 13.30 26.75 6.93
CA ARG A 133 12.17 26.48 7.83
C ARG A 133 12.43 25.29 8.76
N THR A 134 13.63 24.68 8.65
CA THR A 134 13.96 23.52 9.48
C THR A 134 13.96 23.88 10.96
N GLU A 135 13.45 22.99 11.78
CA GLU A 135 13.61 23.11 13.23
C GLU A 135 15.08 23.00 13.62
N GLY A 136 15.44 23.71 14.67
CA GLY A 136 16.83 23.77 15.18
C GLY A 136 17.29 22.46 15.86
N TRP A 137 16.85 21.30 15.35
CA TRP A 137 17.27 20.00 15.84
C TRP A 137 18.52 19.52 15.13
N SER A 138 19.40 18.92 15.93
CA SER A 138 20.61 18.25 15.45
C SER A 138 20.73 16.91 16.17
N PHE A 139 21.37 15.94 15.52
CA PHE A 139 21.66 14.65 16.14
C PHE A 139 22.53 14.77 17.41
N PHE A 140 23.29 15.86 17.56
CA PHE A 140 24.02 16.16 18.79
C PHE A 140 23.09 16.42 20.00
N ASN A 141 21.87 16.85 19.75
CA ASN A 141 20.86 17.06 20.80
C ASN A 141 20.40 15.75 21.46
N GLU A 142 20.63 14.61 20.79
CA GLU A 142 20.26 13.27 21.29
C GLU A 142 21.36 12.64 22.15
N VAL A 143 22.57 13.22 22.14
CA VAL A 143 23.69 12.71 22.93
C VAL A 143 23.52 13.10 24.38
N ARG A 144 23.31 12.11 25.25
CA ARG A 144 23.11 12.28 26.69
C ARG A 144 24.22 11.66 27.52
N ALA A 145 24.94 10.68 26.95
CA ALA A 145 25.99 9.95 27.61
C ALA A 145 27.12 9.62 26.62
N GLU A 146 28.30 9.29 27.14
CA GLU A 146 29.47 8.99 26.34
C GLU A 146 29.25 7.86 25.33
N TYR A 147 28.52 6.84 25.69
CA TYR A 147 28.21 5.71 24.81
C TYR A 147 27.30 6.08 23.64
N ASP A 148 26.55 7.17 23.71
CA ASP A 148 25.69 7.63 22.62
C ASP A 148 26.49 8.10 21.41
N TRP A 149 27.70 8.64 21.62
CA TRP A 149 28.62 9.00 20.54
C TRP A 149 28.98 7.79 19.69
N LYS A 150 29.34 6.69 20.35
CA LYS A 150 29.68 5.45 19.65
C LYS A 150 28.48 4.90 18.85
N ARG A 151 27.28 4.93 19.44
CA ARG A 151 26.05 4.50 18.76
C ARG A 151 25.75 5.38 17.56
N LEU A 152 25.91 6.68 17.71
CA LEU A 152 25.68 7.65 16.64
C LEU A 152 26.69 7.44 15.49
N ALA A 153 27.96 7.31 15.82
CA ALA A 153 29.01 7.05 14.84
C ALA A 153 28.74 5.76 14.04
N LEU A 154 28.39 4.66 14.72
CA LEU A 154 28.04 3.40 14.08
C LEU A 154 26.75 3.45 13.22
N SER A 155 25.85 4.39 13.54
CA SER A 155 24.64 4.60 12.75
C SER A 155 24.90 5.35 11.45
N ILE A 156 25.86 6.27 11.47
CA ILE A 156 26.26 7.08 10.30
C ILE A 156 27.26 6.32 9.44
N VAL A 157 28.25 5.70 10.08
CA VAL A 157 29.31 4.93 9.43
C VAL A 157 29.22 3.48 9.93
N PRO A 158 28.44 2.62 9.29
CA PRO A 158 28.30 1.23 9.71
C PRO A 158 29.62 0.49 9.52
N LEU A 159 29.91 -0.47 10.39
CA LEU A 159 31.07 -1.34 10.29
C LEU A 159 31.11 -2.03 8.92
N GLY A 160 32.28 -2.07 8.31
CA GLY A 160 32.50 -2.74 7.04
C GLY A 160 32.25 -4.24 7.15
N LYS A 161 31.86 -4.86 6.04
CA LYS A 161 31.66 -6.31 5.97
C LYS A 161 32.93 -7.10 5.62
N ASP A 162 33.96 -6.38 5.19
CA ASP A 162 35.28 -6.93 4.85
C ASP A 162 36.40 -6.01 5.38
N ALA A 163 37.61 -6.52 5.42
CA ALA A 163 38.76 -5.80 5.98
C ALA A 163 39.04 -4.45 5.30
N ASN A 164 38.81 -4.35 3.99
CA ASN A 164 39.02 -3.10 3.24
C ASN A 164 37.92 -2.07 3.59
N ALA A 165 36.66 -2.49 3.69
CA ALA A 165 35.56 -1.61 4.08
C ALA A 165 35.68 -1.16 5.54
N GLU A 166 36.22 -2.01 6.41
CA GLU A 166 36.47 -1.69 7.82
C GLU A 166 37.59 -0.65 7.96
N GLU A 167 38.67 -0.76 7.14
CA GLU A 167 39.75 0.19 7.10
C GLU A 167 39.26 1.59 6.62
N TRP A 168 38.51 1.65 5.51
CA TRP A 168 37.98 2.90 4.99
C TRP A 168 36.97 3.57 5.94
N ASN A 169 36.09 2.79 6.56
CA ASN A 169 35.12 3.30 7.53
C ASN A 169 35.77 3.76 8.85
N GLY A 170 36.97 3.25 9.14
CA GLY A 170 37.75 3.65 10.31
C GLY A 170 38.37 5.05 10.21
N TYR A 171 38.47 5.62 8.99
CA TYR A 171 38.96 6.97 8.75
C TYR A 171 37.87 8.04 8.69
N ALA A 172 36.59 7.67 8.68
CA ALA A 172 35.45 8.58 8.64
C ALA A 172 34.99 8.97 10.03
#